data_9d3808d72b8a2ed01e99649892b42cbc
#
_entry.id   9d3808d72b8a2ed01e99649892b42cbc
#
_cell.length_a   1.000
_cell.length_b   1.000
_cell.length_c   1.000
_cell.angle_alpha   90.00
_cell.angle_beta   90.00
_cell.angle_gamma   90.00
#
_symmetry.space_group_name_H-M   'P 1'
#
loop_
_entity.id
_entity.type
_entity.pdbx_description
1 polymer ?
#
loop_
_entity_poly.entity_id
_entity_poly.type
_entity_poly.pdbx_seq_one_letter_code
_entity_poly.pdbx_strand_id
1 'polypeptide(L)'
;MAFTAADVKTLREMTGVGMMDCKKALTASDGDMDKAVEFLREKGLAASAKKAGRVAAEGMAYAAVIDGVGVVVEVNAETDFVGKNEKFVDFVKGVAATVAANKPADLEALMACKYNGTDLTVEQQQQEMVLVIGENIKVRRFAIFTDGVSVPYIHAGGKIGVLVNLKVEGDIDATAVGKDVAMQIAALNPRFWDKSQVSQDVLDEEKKIMMVQMENDPKMANKPEQVREKIVMGKMNKFYSENCLLQQEFVRGDVFTGTVEQYIADAAKKLGGKITFVDAIRFEKGEGIEKKQENFAEEIAKMVKG
;
A
#
# COMPACT_ATOMS: atom_id res chain seq x y z
N MET A 1 21.87 -0.72 43.78
CA MET A 1 21.21 -1.04 42.47
C MET A 1 22.29 -1.59 41.56
N ALA A 2 22.07 -2.71 40.93
CA ALA A 2 23.06 -3.41 40.10
C ALA A 2 23.37 -2.72 38.75
N PHE A 3 22.74 -1.58 38.41
CA PHE A 3 22.92 -0.83 37.18
C PHE A 3 22.82 0.68 37.42
N THR A 4 23.36 1.45 36.47
CA THR A 4 23.45 2.91 36.50
C THR A 4 22.46 3.59 35.49
N ALA A 5 22.34 4.92 35.57
CA ALA A 5 21.58 5.66 34.56
C ALA A 5 22.21 5.57 33.16
N ALA A 6 23.53 5.38 33.08
CA ALA A 6 24.24 5.15 31.83
C ALA A 6 23.84 3.81 31.19
N ASP A 7 23.67 2.76 31.97
CA ASP A 7 23.23 1.44 31.48
C ASP A 7 21.79 1.51 30.92
N VAL A 8 20.90 2.29 31.56
CA VAL A 8 19.55 2.54 31.04
C VAL A 8 19.59 3.28 29.72
N LYS A 9 20.49 4.26 29.59
CA LYS A 9 20.69 5.01 28.35
C LYS A 9 21.22 4.09 27.25
N THR A 10 22.21 3.26 27.55
CA THR A 10 22.78 2.28 26.61
C THR A 10 21.71 1.31 26.11
N LEU A 11 20.93 0.71 27.02
CA LEU A 11 19.85 -0.20 26.64
C LEU A 11 18.79 0.49 25.77
N ARG A 12 18.48 1.76 26.05
CA ARG A 12 17.57 2.56 25.23
C ARG A 12 18.15 2.83 23.84
N GLU A 13 19.42 3.13 23.73
CA GLU A 13 20.11 3.37 22.44
C GLU A 13 20.15 2.07 21.61
N MET A 14 20.36 0.92 22.25
CA MET A 14 20.37 -0.39 21.59
C MET A 14 18.98 -0.83 21.09
N THR A 15 17.94 -0.61 21.90
CA THR A 15 16.60 -1.18 21.64
C THR A 15 15.59 -0.18 21.10
N GLY A 16 15.85 1.11 21.25
CA GLY A 16 14.92 2.17 20.91
C GLY A 16 13.68 2.28 21.82
N VAL A 17 13.57 1.43 22.85
CA VAL A 17 12.46 1.36 23.80
C VAL A 17 12.48 2.53 24.77
N GLY A 18 11.34 2.91 25.35
CA GLY A 18 11.23 4.01 26.30
C GLY A 18 12.08 3.81 27.57
N MET A 19 12.67 4.90 28.09
CA MET A 19 13.61 4.88 29.24
C MET A 19 13.05 4.17 30.48
N MET A 20 11.76 4.31 30.76
CA MET A 20 11.13 3.67 31.92
C MET A 20 11.02 2.15 31.77
N ASP A 21 10.81 1.69 30.54
CA ASP A 21 10.74 0.25 30.25
C ASP A 21 12.14 -0.36 30.24
N CYS A 22 13.14 0.34 29.74
CA CYS A 22 14.55 -0.07 29.87
C CYS A 22 14.97 -0.16 31.35
N LYS A 23 14.58 0.81 32.20
CA LYS A 23 14.83 0.75 33.64
C LYS A 23 14.16 -0.44 34.30
N LYS A 24 12.90 -0.75 33.95
CA LYS A 24 12.17 -1.92 34.46
C LYS A 24 12.85 -3.23 34.02
N ALA A 25 13.28 -3.30 32.77
CA ALA A 25 13.98 -4.46 32.24
C ALA A 25 15.30 -4.72 33.01
N LEU A 26 16.15 -3.71 33.18
CA LEU A 26 17.39 -3.83 33.95
C LEU A 26 17.12 -4.16 35.42
N THR A 27 16.05 -3.65 36.01
CA THR A 27 15.65 -4.02 37.37
C THR A 27 15.29 -5.50 37.48
N ALA A 28 14.49 -6.02 36.53
CA ALA A 28 14.05 -7.40 36.46
C ALA A 28 15.19 -8.38 36.15
N SER A 29 16.27 -7.89 35.52
CA SER A 29 17.44 -8.67 35.10
C SER A 29 18.66 -8.46 35.99
N ASP A 30 18.49 -7.84 37.15
CA ASP A 30 19.59 -7.52 38.09
C ASP A 30 20.78 -6.78 37.44
N GLY A 31 20.50 -5.97 36.43
CA GLY A 31 21.50 -5.18 35.69
C GLY A 31 22.15 -5.93 34.50
N ASP A 32 21.78 -7.18 34.25
CA ASP A 32 22.25 -7.96 33.11
C ASP A 32 21.62 -7.42 31.82
N MET A 33 22.48 -6.94 30.90
CA MET A 33 22.06 -6.27 29.69
C MET A 33 21.37 -7.24 28.70
N ASP A 34 21.89 -8.45 28.55
CA ASP A 34 21.35 -9.44 27.59
C ASP A 34 19.98 -9.96 28.07
N LYS A 35 19.84 -10.26 29.37
CA LYS A 35 18.54 -10.61 29.94
C LYS A 35 17.54 -9.46 29.91
N ALA A 36 18.01 -8.22 30.02
CA ALA A 36 17.15 -7.05 29.89
C ALA A 36 16.61 -6.90 28.45
N VAL A 37 17.42 -7.19 27.43
CA VAL A 37 16.97 -7.25 26.03
C VAL A 37 15.93 -8.36 25.84
N GLU A 38 16.18 -9.56 26.38
CA GLU A 38 15.23 -10.68 26.33
C GLU A 38 13.89 -10.33 27.01
N PHE A 39 13.94 -9.74 28.21
CA PHE A 39 12.75 -9.24 28.90
C PHE A 39 11.96 -8.21 28.08
N LEU A 40 12.65 -7.31 27.37
CA LEU A 40 11.98 -6.34 26.47
C LEU A 40 11.33 -7.02 25.28
N ARG A 41 11.92 -8.08 24.73
CA ARG A 41 11.32 -8.89 23.66
C ARG A 41 10.04 -9.59 24.12
N GLU A 42 10.06 -10.25 25.27
CA GLU A 42 8.87 -10.87 25.87
C GLU A 42 7.76 -9.82 26.10
N LYS A 43 8.14 -8.63 26.57
CA LYS A 43 7.22 -7.52 26.75
C LYS A 43 6.65 -7.02 25.43
N GLY A 44 7.44 -7.02 24.34
CA GLY A 44 7.01 -6.69 22.99
C GLY A 44 5.94 -7.65 22.48
N LEU A 45 6.14 -8.95 22.69
CA LEU A 45 5.16 -10.00 22.41
C LEU A 45 3.82 -9.75 23.13
N ALA A 46 3.86 -9.50 24.44
CA ALA A 46 2.68 -9.23 25.23
C ALA A 46 1.97 -7.93 24.81
N ALA A 47 2.72 -6.88 24.47
CA ALA A 47 2.18 -5.61 23.99
C ALA A 47 1.52 -5.76 22.62
N SER A 48 2.13 -6.51 21.72
CA SER A 48 1.58 -6.82 20.38
C SER A 48 0.27 -7.59 20.51
N ALA A 49 0.24 -8.68 21.29
CA ALA A 49 -0.97 -9.47 21.53
C ALA A 49 -2.12 -8.61 22.11
N LYS A 50 -1.82 -7.74 23.08
CA LYS A 50 -2.82 -6.84 23.69
C LYS A 50 -3.41 -5.83 22.71
N LYS A 51 -2.64 -5.42 21.70
CA LYS A 51 -3.04 -4.39 20.75
C LYS A 51 -3.56 -4.95 19.43
N ALA A 52 -3.36 -6.25 19.16
CA ALA A 52 -3.70 -6.88 17.88
C ALA A 52 -5.16 -6.67 17.44
N GLY A 53 -6.09 -6.53 18.39
CA GLY A 53 -7.51 -6.25 18.10
C GLY A 53 -7.85 -4.78 17.85
N ARG A 54 -6.88 -3.86 17.94
CA ARG A 54 -7.15 -2.44 17.65
C ARG A 54 -7.14 -2.18 16.16
N VAL A 55 -8.04 -1.30 15.70
CA VAL A 55 -8.11 -0.92 14.29
C VAL A 55 -6.85 -0.14 13.90
N ALA A 56 -6.12 -0.64 12.93
CA ALA A 56 -4.94 -0.03 12.35
C ALA A 56 -5.21 0.23 10.86
N ALA A 57 -5.79 1.38 10.54
CA ALA A 57 -6.20 1.76 9.17
C ALA A 57 -5.34 2.91 8.60
N GLU A 58 -4.38 3.39 9.37
CA GLU A 58 -3.37 4.34 8.94
C GLU A 58 -2.03 3.62 8.66
N GLY A 59 -0.92 4.33 8.55
CA GLY A 59 0.39 3.77 8.23
C GLY A 59 0.88 4.15 6.85
N MET A 60 1.44 3.20 6.07
CA MET A 60 2.07 3.50 4.78
C MET A 60 1.90 2.36 3.78
N ALA A 61 1.61 2.73 2.53
CA ALA A 61 1.84 1.92 1.33
C ALA A 61 3.15 2.39 0.68
N TYR A 62 4.14 1.51 0.60
CA TYR A 62 5.49 1.82 0.11
C TYR A 62 5.83 0.96 -1.09
N ALA A 63 6.31 1.59 -2.16
CA ALA A 63 6.75 0.93 -3.38
C ALA A 63 8.22 1.27 -3.67
N ALA A 64 9.01 0.28 -4.08
CA ALA A 64 10.41 0.44 -4.42
C ALA A 64 10.86 -0.60 -5.45
N VAL A 65 12.01 -0.35 -6.08
CA VAL A 65 12.78 -1.37 -6.78
C VAL A 65 14.09 -1.59 -6.01
N ILE A 66 14.33 -2.80 -5.59
CA ILE A 66 15.48 -3.18 -4.77
C ILE A 66 16.15 -4.37 -5.45
N ASP A 67 17.41 -4.21 -5.84
CA ASP A 67 18.19 -5.23 -6.56
C ASP A 67 17.46 -5.81 -7.79
N GLY A 68 16.78 -4.95 -8.54
CA GLY A 68 16.02 -5.32 -9.74
C GLY A 68 14.64 -5.93 -9.46
N VAL A 69 14.26 -6.14 -8.20
CA VAL A 69 12.93 -6.63 -7.80
C VAL A 69 12.01 -5.46 -7.48
N GLY A 70 10.88 -5.39 -8.18
CA GLY A 70 9.81 -4.45 -7.84
C GLY A 70 9.03 -4.94 -6.63
N VAL A 71 8.85 -4.09 -5.62
CA VAL A 71 8.16 -4.41 -4.38
C VAL A 71 7.16 -3.32 -4.03
N VAL A 72 5.98 -3.71 -3.59
CA VAL A 72 5.04 -2.84 -2.90
C VAL A 72 4.58 -3.52 -1.62
N VAL A 73 4.59 -2.79 -0.51
CA VAL A 73 4.16 -3.28 0.82
C VAL A 73 3.17 -2.32 1.45
N GLU A 74 2.23 -2.84 2.21
CA GLU A 74 1.38 -2.04 3.09
C GLU A 74 1.62 -2.45 4.53
N VAL A 75 2.00 -1.47 5.35
CA VAL A 75 2.14 -1.62 6.80
C VAL A 75 1.21 -0.63 7.47
N ASN A 76 0.33 -1.13 8.32
CA ASN A 76 -0.68 -0.33 8.99
C ASN A 76 -0.26 0.06 10.41
N ALA A 77 -0.81 1.18 10.88
CA ALA A 77 -0.72 1.71 12.25
C ALA A 77 -2.08 2.28 12.67
N GLU A 78 -2.24 2.62 13.95
CA GLU A 78 -3.51 3.18 14.47
C GLU A 78 -3.70 4.63 14.03
N THR A 79 -2.63 5.45 14.00
CA THR A 79 -2.69 6.89 13.71
C THR A 79 -1.84 7.29 12.51
N ASP A 80 -2.19 8.41 11.89
CA ASP A 80 -1.44 8.99 10.77
C ASP A 80 -0.09 9.59 11.18
N PHE A 81 0.09 9.95 12.46
CA PHE A 81 1.38 10.42 13.00
C PHE A 81 2.47 9.36 12.86
N VAL A 82 2.14 8.09 13.08
CA VAL A 82 3.08 6.97 12.95
C VAL A 82 3.57 6.83 11.52
N GLY A 83 2.73 7.06 10.52
CA GLY A 83 3.13 7.01 9.11
C GLY A 83 4.26 7.99 8.72
N LYS A 84 4.52 9.00 9.56
CA LYS A 84 5.61 9.99 9.39
C LYS A 84 6.78 9.77 10.35
N ASN A 85 6.68 8.81 11.26
CA ASN A 85 7.72 8.48 12.22
C ASN A 85 8.89 7.78 11.51
N GLU A 86 10.11 8.29 11.67
CA GLU A 86 11.30 7.75 11.00
C GLU A 86 11.51 6.25 11.27
N LYS A 87 11.36 5.81 12.54
CA LYS A 87 11.52 4.38 12.88
C LYS A 87 10.48 3.49 12.19
N PHE A 88 9.25 3.99 12.06
CA PHE A 88 8.21 3.27 11.32
C PHE A 88 8.51 3.22 9.83
N VAL A 89 8.93 4.33 9.23
CA VAL A 89 9.31 4.39 7.81
C VAL A 89 10.49 3.47 7.52
N ASP A 90 11.49 3.43 8.40
CA ASP A 90 12.64 2.54 8.27
C ASP A 90 12.23 1.06 8.42
N PHE A 91 11.31 0.77 9.34
CA PHE A 91 10.72 -0.58 9.43
C PHE A 91 10.01 -0.98 8.13
N VAL A 92 9.18 -0.10 7.55
CA VAL A 92 8.51 -0.38 6.27
C VAL A 92 9.50 -0.64 5.15
N LYS A 93 10.56 0.16 5.04
CA LYS A 93 11.65 -0.03 4.06
C LYS A 93 12.39 -1.36 4.28
N GLY A 94 12.66 -1.72 5.53
CA GLY A 94 13.30 -2.99 5.88
C GLY A 94 12.40 -4.20 5.53
N VAL A 95 11.08 -4.10 5.73
CA VAL A 95 10.13 -5.11 5.26
C VAL A 95 10.19 -5.24 3.74
N ALA A 96 10.19 -4.12 2.99
CA ALA A 96 10.30 -4.14 1.53
C ALA A 96 11.63 -4.78 1.06
N ALA A 97 12.75 -4.46 1.74
CA ALA A 97 14.05 -5.07 1.45
C ALA A 97 14.06 -6.58 1.74
N THR A 98 13.39 -7.00 2.82
CA THR A 98 13.22 -8.43 3.15
C THR A 98 12.41 -9.16 2.08
N VAL A 99 11.33 -8.55 1.60
CA VAL A 99 10.52 -9.07 0.48
C VAL A 99 11.37 -9.23 -0.78
N ALA A 100 12.12 -8.20 -1.17
CA ALA A 100 12.97 -8.25 -2.37
C ALA A 100 14.02 -9.37 -2.31
N ALA A 101 14.69 -9.50 -1.16
CA ALA A 101 15.76 -10.48 -0.98
C ALA A 101 15.25 -11.93 -0.93
N ASN A 102 14.11 -12.18 -0.26
CA ASN A 102 13.62 -13.54 -0.01
C ASN A 102 12.51 -13.99 -0.97
N LYS A 103 11.81 -13.05 -1.62
CA LYS A 103 10.69 -13.33 -2.55
C LYS A 103 9.67 -14.30 -1.95
N PRO A 104 9.15 -14.03 -0.74
CA PRO A 104 8.26 -14.95 -0.03
C PRO A 104 6.99 -15.19 -0.84
N ALA A 105 6.43 -16.41 -0.73
CA ALA A 105 5.24 -16.79 -1.48
C ALA A 105 3.96 -16.11 -0.97
N ASP A 106 3.91 -15.84 0.33
CA ASP A 106 2.75 -15.26 1.02
C ASP A 106 3.18 -14.48 2.28
N LEU A 107 2.20 -13.92 2.97
CA LEU A 107 2.44 -13.13 4.18
C LEU A 107 3.02 -13.96 5.32
N GLU A 108 2.60 -15.22 5.47
CA GLU A 108 3.10 -16.12 6.53
C GLU A 108 4.59 -16.40 6.32
N ALA A 109 4.97 -16.72 5.09
CA ALA A 109 6.37 -16.91 4.71
C ALA A 109 7.19 -15.62 4.93
N LEU A 110 6.64 -14.44 4.58
CA LEU A 110 7.32 -13.16 4.85
C LEU A 110 7.55 -12.96 6.36
N MET A 111 6.55 -13.20 7.20
CA MET A 111 6.65 -12.99 8.64
C MET A 111 7.72 -13.89 9.29
N ALA A 112 7.98 -15.07 8.71
CA ALA A 112 9.02 -16.01 9.14
C ALA A 112 10.42 -15.67 8.59
N CYS A 113 10.54 -14.82 7.55
CA CYS A 113 11.84 -14.41 7.00
C CYS A 113 12.63 -13.61 8.02
N LYS A 114 13.97 -13.72 8.00
CA LYS A 114 14.86 -12.80 8.71
C LYS A 114 14.68 -11.38 8.16
N TYR A 115 14.36 -10.46 9.04
CA TYR A 115 14.24 -9.05 8.71
C TYR A 115 15.62 -8.50 8.30
N ASN A 116 15.63 -7.72 7.22
CA ASN A 116 16.84 -7.22 6.60
C ASN A 116 17.81 -6.56 7.60
N GLY A 117 19.04 -7.08 7.65
CA GLY A 117 20.10 -6.54 8.49
C GLY A 117 20.05 -6.99 9.98
N THR A 118 19.16 -7.92 10.36
CA THR A 118 19.05 -8.41 11.73
C THR A 118 18.94 -9.94 11.80
N ASP A 119 19.06 -10.50 13.01
CA ASP A 119 18.78 -11.92 13.27
C ASP A 119 17.31 -12.19 13.65
N LEU A 120 16.49 -11.13 13.76
CA LEU A 120 15.08 -11.25 14.08
C LEU A 120 14.27 -11.60 12.83
N THR A 121 13.14 -12.28 13.02
CA THR A 121 12.15 -12.42 11.96
C THR A 121 11.39 -11.12 11.77
N VAL A 122 10.70 -10.97 10.62
CA VAL A 122 9.80 -9.83 10.37
C VAL A 122 8.73 -9.73 11.46
N GLU A 123 8.20 -10.88 11.91
CA GLU A 123 7.23 -10.93 13.01
C GLU A 123 7.83 -10.38 14.32
N GLN A 124 9.01 -10.82 14.70
CA GLN A 124 9.70 -10.34 15.89
C GLN A 124 10.01 -8.84 15.80
N GLN A 125 10.47 -8.38 14.63
CA GLN A 125 10.75 -6.97 14.40
C GLN A 125 9.47 -6.12 14.47
N GLN A 126 8.33 -6.63 13.97
CA GLN A 126 7.02 -5.99 14.12
C GLN A 126 6.62 -5.87 15.58
N GLN A 127 6.83 -6.92 16.39
CA GLN A 127 6.51 -6.91 17.82
C GLN A 127 7.37 -5.89 18.58
N GLU A 128 8.65 -5.78 18.27
CA GLU A 128 9.52 -4.74 18.81
C GLU A 128 9.02 -3.35 18.41
N MET A 129 8.58 -3.17 17.17
CA MET A 129 8.07 -1.90 16.69
C MET A 129 6.77 -1.49 17.42
N VAL A 130 5.88 -2.45 17.71
CA VAL A 130 4.68 -2.23 18.55
C VAL A 130 5.07 -1.75 19.96
N LEU A 131 6.13 -2.27 20.54
CA LEU A 131 6.62 -1.85 21.85
C LEU A 131 7.21 -0.42 21.79
N VAL A 132 8.03 -0.15 20.78
CA VAL A 132 8.74 1.13 20.59
C VAL A 132 7.79 2.27 20.30
N ILE A 133 6.85 2.07 19.39
CA ILE A 133 5.87 3.08 18.92
C ILE A 133 4.70 3.20 19.91
N GLY A 134 4.28 2.08 20.49
CA GLY A 134 3.14 2.06 21.41
C GLY A 134 1.77 1.89 20.73
N GLU A 135 1.71 1.64 19.43
CA GLU A 135 0.51 1.39 18.64
C GLU A 135 0.46 -0.03 18.07
N ASN A 136 -0.71 -0.48 17.63
CA ASN A 136 -0.84 -1.68 16.80
C ASN A 136 -0.18 -1.42 15.45
N ILE A 137 0.86 -2.17 15.14
CA ILE A 137 1.56 -2.13 13.84
C ILE A 137 1.42 -3.48 13.19
N LYS A 138 1.03 -3.51 11.92
CA LYS A 138 0.77 -4.74 11.21
C LYS A 138 1.27 -4.67 9.76
N VAL A 139 2.19 -5.55 9.40
CA VAL A 139 2.47 -5.86 7.99
C VAL A 139 1.23 -6.54 7.44
N ARG A 140 0.57 -5.91 6.47
CA ARG A 140 -0.75 -6.34 6.00
C ARG A 140 -0.69 -7.15 4.74
N ARG A 141 0.03 -6.64 3.74
CA ARG A 141 0.14 -7.26 2.42
C ARG A 141 1.38 -6.76 1.70
N PHE A 142 1.83 -7.52 0.76
CA PHE A 142 2.87 -7.14 -0.18
C PHE A 142 2.60 -7.75 -1.55
N ALA A 143 3.29 -7.25 -2.56
CA ALA A 143 3.37 -7.88 -3.87
C ALA A 143 4.72 -7.56 -4.52
N ILE A 144 5.12 -8.40 -5.46
CA ILE A 144 6.42 -8.32 -6.15
C ILE A 144 6.28 -8.51 -7.65
N PHE A 145 7.17 -7.85 -8.40
CA PHE A 145 7.49 -8.20 -9.78
C PHE A 145 8.96 -8.55 -9.88
N THR A 146 9.26 -9.71 -10.42
CA THR A 146 10.63 -10.22 -10.61
C THR A 146 11.11 -10.13 -12.04
N ASP A 147 10.19 -9.89 -12.97
CA ASP A 147 10.45 -9.83 -14.41
C ASP A 147 10.05 -8.44 -14.94
N GLY A 148 10.61 -8.07 -16.10
CA GLY A 148 10.32 -6.80 -16.75
C GLY A 148 11.00 -5.61 -16.09
N VAL A 149 10.53 -4.41 -16.39
CA VAL A 149 10.98 -3.15 -15.82
C VAL A 149 9.92 -2.65 -14.84
N SER A 150 10.22 -2.76 -13.57
CA SER A 150 9.35 -2.26 -12.50
C SER A 150 9.59 -0.79 -12.22
N VAL A 151 8.51 -0.01 -12.10
CA VAL A 151 8.58 1.42 -11.77
C VAL A 151 7.70 1.72 -10.56
N PRO A 152 8.28 2.15 -9.43
CA PRO A 152 7.56 2.45 -8.22
C PRO A 152 7.08 3.90 -8.21
N TYR A 153 5.95 4.14 -7.56
CA TYR A 153 5.44 5.47 -7.25
C TYR A 153 4.76 5.50 -5.88
N ILE A 154 5.09 6.52 -5.10
CA ILE A 154 4.50 6.74 -3.78
C ILE A 154 3.77 8.09 -3.82
N HIS A 155 2.47 8.07 -3.57
CA HIS A 155 1.62 9.26 -3.57
C HIS A 155 1.28 9.69 -2.14
N ALA A 156 1.23 11.01 -1.93
CA ALA A 156 0.83 11.66 -0.68
C ALA A 156 1.50 11.07 0.56
N GLY A 157 2.85 10.92 0.52
CA GLY A 157 3.63 10.46 1.66
C GLY A 157 3.33 9.03 2.11
N GLY A 158 2.92 8.15 1.19
CA GLY A 158 2.61 6.75 1.47
C GLY A 158 1.12 6.47 1.69
N LYS A 159 0.23 7.42 1.32
CA LYS A 159 -1.20 7.12 1.27
C LYS A 159 -1.49 6.04 0.22
N ILE A 160 -0.86 6.16 -0.95
CA ILE A 160 -0.97 5.19 -2.04
C ILE A 160 0.42 4.81 -2.51
N GLY A 161 0.67 3.52 -2.64
CA GLY A 161 1.84 2.94 -3.29
C GLY A 161 1.42 2.24 -4.58
N VAL A 162 2.11 2.54 -5.68
CA VAL A 162 1.88 1.91 -6.98
C VAL A 162 3.17 1.32 -7.49
N LEU A 163 3.09 0.12 -8.03
CA LEU A 163 4.18 -0.54 -8.73
C LEU A 163 3.69 -0.92 -10.12
N VAL A 164 4.29 -0.32 -11.16
CA VAL A 164 3.99 -0.62 -12.56
C VAL A 164 5.03 -1.57 -13.09
N ASN A 165 4.63 -2.56 -13.88
CA ASN A 165 5.52 -3.47 -14.60
C ASN A 165 5.38 -3.25 -16.11
N LEU A 166 6.51 -3.02 -16.77
CA LEU A 166 6.62 -2.77 -18.20
C LEU A 166 7.51 -3.82 -18.86
N LYS A 167 7.13 -4.24 -20.06
CA LYS A 167 8.05 -4.90 -20.99
C LYS A 167 8.67 -3.85 -21.88
N VAL A 168 10.00 -3.79 -21.90
CA VAL A 168 10.79 -2.84 -22.67
C VAL A 168 11.63 -3.58 -23.68
N GLU A 169 11.56 -3.17 -24.94
CA GLU A 169 12.37 -3.70 -26.04
C GLU A 169 13.20 -2.56 -26.65
N GLY A 170 14.52 -2.77 -26.75
CA GLY A 170 15.48 -1.74 -27.13
C GLY A 170 16.28 -1.22 -25.93
N ASP A 171 17.34 -0.45 -26.21
CA ASP A 171 18.16 0.21 -25.17
C ASP A 171 17.56 1.58 -24.81
N ILE A 172 16.45 1.56 -24.11
CA ILE A 172 15.70 2.76 -23.72
C ILE A 172 15.36 2.75 -22.23
N ASP A 173 15.31 3.93 -21.63
CA ASP A 173 14.84 4.12 -20.25
C ASP A 173 13.34 4.43 -20.23
N ALA A 174 12.53 3.48 -19.74
CA ALA A 174 11.09 3.60 -19.60
C ALA A 174 10.64 4.16 -18.23
N THR A 175 11.57 4.55 -17.35
CA THR A 175 11.27 4.97 -15.97
C THR A 175 10.28 6.14 -15.91
N ALA A 176 10.46 7.16 -16.76
CA ALA A 176 9.56 8.31 -16.80
C ALA A 176 8.14 7.90 -17.23
N VAL A 177 8.03 7.05 -18.26
CA VAL A 177 6.75 6.54 -18.76
C VAL A 177 6.04 5.71 -17.68
N GLY A 178 6.76 4.80 -17.03
CA GLY A 178 6.21 4.00 -15.94
C GLY A 178 5.72 4.85 -14.77
N LYS A 179 6.44 5.93 -14.44
CA LYS A 179 6.05 6.87 -13.38
C LYS A 179 4.79 7.65 -13.72
N ASP A 180 4.64 8.09 -14.96
CA ASP A 180 3.43 8.77 -15.42
C ASP A 180 2.22 7.84 -15.40
N VAL A 181 2.40 6.58 -15.83
CA VAL A 181 1.35 5.54 -15.74
C VAL A 181 1.00 5.24 -14.27
N ALA A 182 2.00 5.17 -13.39
CA ALA A 182 1.75 4.96 -11.96
C ALA A 182 1.00 6.12 -11.31
N MET A 183 1.27 7.36 -11.72
CA MET A 183 0.50 8.54 -11.29
C MET A 183 -0.95 8.48 -11.77
N GLN A 184 -1.19 8.06 -13.02
CA GLN A 184 -2.53 7.81 -13.55
C GLN A 184 -3.29 6.80 -12.69
N ILE A 185 -2.67 5.66 -12.38
CA ILE A 185 -3.26 4.59 -11.54
C ILE A 185 -3.56 5.11 -10.13
N ALA A 186 -2.64 5.87 -9.54
CA ALA A 186 -2.85 6.46 -8.21
C ALA A 186 -4.06 7.43 -8.19
N ALA A 187 -4.22 8.22 -9.25
CA ALA A 187 -5.25 9.26 -9.34
C ALA A 187 -6.65 8.69 -9.65
N LEU A 188 -6.76 7.78 -10.61
CA LEU A 188 -8.05 7.33 -11.16
C LEU A 188 -8.47 5.94 -10.69
N ASN A 189 -7.59 5.16 -10.05
CA ASN A 189 -7.87 3.82 -9.50
C ASN A 189 -8.67 2.93 -10.49
N PRO A 190 -8.13 2.63 -11.69
CA PRO A 190 -8.82 1.84 -12.70
C PRO A 190 -9.14 0.44 -12.18
N ARG A 191 -10.31 -0.10 -12.52
CA ARG A 191 -10.75 -1.44 -12.12
C ARG A 191 -10.07 -2.54 -12.93
N PHE A 192 -9.67 -2.23 -14.17
CA PHE A 192 -9.03 -3.13 -15.13
C PHE A 192 -7.85 -2.43 -15.77
N TRP A 193 -6.84 -3.19 -16.20
CA TRP A 193 -5.73 -2.60 -16.93
C TRP A 193 -6.06 -2.38 -18.40
N ASP A 194 -6.83 -3.31 -19.00
CA ASP A 194 -7.27 -3.22 -20.41
C ASP A 194 -8.71 -3.72 -20.54
N LYS A 195 -9.42 -3.22 -21.56
CA LYS A 195 -10.80 -3.63 -21.87
C LYS A 195 -10.94 -5.13 -22.12
N SER A 196 -9.89 -5.82 -22.56
CA SER A 196 -9.91 -7.27 -22.78
C SER A 196 -10.00 -8.07 -21.49
N GLN A 197 -9.71 -7.48 -20.34
CA GLN A 197 -9.84 -8.10 -19.01
C GLN A 197 -11.27 -8.03 -18.45
N VAL A 198 -12.13 -7.24 -19.07
CA VAL A 198 -13.54 -7.10 -18.63
C VAL A 198 -14.32 -8.33 -19.08
N SER A 199 -14.77 -9.15 -18.11
CA SER A 199 -15.54 -10.37 -18.42
C SER A 199 -16.90 -10.03 -19.04
N GLN A 200 -17.47 -10.99 -19.78
CA GLN A 200 -18.79 -10.83 -20.38
C GLN A 200 -19.88 -10.61 -19.32
N ASP A 201 -19.76 -11.27 -18.16
CA ASP A 201 -20.71 -11.11 -17.06
C ASP A 201 -20.76 -9.66 -16.53
N VAL A 202 -19.56 -9.04 -16.36
CA VAL A 202 -19.47 -7.61 -15.97
C VAL A 202 -20.11 -6.71 -17.03
N LEU A 203 -19.86 -6.98 -18.33
CA LEU A 203 -20.44 -6.19 -19.41
C LEU A 203 -21.97 -6.33 -19.46
N ASP A 204 -22.48 -7.51 -19.21
CA ASP A 204 -23.92 -7.78 -19.24
C ASP A 204 -24.63 -7.15 -18.03
N GLU A 205 -23.99 -7.19 -16.86
CA GLU A 205 -24.48 -6.50 -15.64
C GLU A 205 -24.52 -4.98 -15.84
N GLU A 206 -23.44 -4.38 -16.36
CA GLU A 206 -23.39 -2.95 -16.66
C GLU A 206 -24.43 -2.53 -17.71
N LYS A 207 -24.60 -3.32 -18.77
CA LYS A 207 -25.68 -3.07 -19.76
C LYS A 207 -27.05 -3.11 -19.12
N LYS A 208 -27.32 -4.09 -18.26
CA LYS A 208 -28.59 -4.21 -17.53
C LYS A 208 -28.84 -2.99 -16.66
N ILE A 209 -27.84 -2.55 -15.91
CA ILE A 209 -27.92 -1.32 -15.09
C ILE A 209 -28.25 -0.10 -15.96
N MET A 210 -27.55 0.05 -17.08
CA MET A 210 -27.77 1.15 -18.02
C MET A 210 -29.19 1.13 -18.63
N MET A 211 -29.71 -0.06 -18.97
CA MET A 211 -31.07 -0.20 -19.47
C MET A 211 -32.11 0.21 -18.43
N VAL A 212 -31.97 -0.24 -17.19
CA VAL A 212 -32.86 0.14 -16.08
C VAL A 212 -32.80 1.65 -15.82
N GLN A 213 -31.62 2.25 -15.86
CA GLN A 213 -31.49 3.71 -15.74
C GLN A 213 -32.21 4.45 -16.87
N MET A 214 -32.15 3.93 -18.10
CA MET A 214 -32.84 4.54 -19.24
C MET A 214 -34.37 4.38 -19.18
N GLU A 215 -34.86 3.26 -18.64
CA GLU A 215 -36.30 3.04 -18.43
C GLU A 215 -36.88 3.99 -17.38
N ASN A 216 -36.07 4.35 -16.38
CA ASN A 216 -36.44 5.29 -15.32
C ASN A 216 -36.23 6.77 -15.72
N ASP A 217 -35.61 7.06 -16.86
CA ASP A 217 -35.47 8.42 -17.39
C ASP A 217 -36.63 8.74 -18.32
N PRO A 218 -37.52 9.69 -17.98
CA PRO A 218 -38.68 10.06 -18.81
C PRO A 218 -38.31 10.47 -20.23
N LYS A 219 -37.12 10.99 -20.48
CA LYS A 219 -36.61 11.40 -21.81
C LYS A 219 -36.17 10.22 -22.65
N MET A 220 -35.83 9.12 -22.03
CA MET A 220 -35.26 7.93 -22.66
C MET A 220 -36.28 6.77 -22.74
N ALA A 221 -37.21 6.66 -21.78
CA ALA A 221 -38.19 5.60 -21.71
C ALA A 221 -39.04 5.45 -22.98
N ASN A 222 -39.38 6.56 -23.63
CA ASN A 222 -40.20 6.60 -24.85
C ASN A 222 -39.41 6.39 -26.15
N LYS A 223 -38.10 6.16 -26.10
CA LYS A 223 -37.29 5.93 -27.32
C LYS A 223 -37.44 4.48 -27.78
N PRO A 224 -37.44 4.24 -29.12
CA PRO A 224 -37.44 2.89 -29.68
C PRO A 224 -36.26 2.07 -29.12
N GLU A 225 -36.47 0.76 -28.95
CA GLU A 225 -35.49 -0.16 -28.41
C GLU A 225 -34.13 -0.11 -29.11
N GLN A 226 -34.13 -0.10 -30.46
CA GLN A 226 -32.89 0.03 -31.25
C GLN A 226 -32.12 1.33 -30.99
N VAL A 227 -32.82 2.42 -30.62
CA VAL A 227 -32.17 3.68 -30.26
C VAL A 227 -31.55 3.55 -28.84
N ARG A 228 -32.25 2.90 -27.93
CA ARG A 228 -31.74 2.64 -26.57
C ARG A 228 -30.50 1.76 -26.62
N GLU A 229 -30.49 0.69 -27.41
CA GLU A 229 -29.33 -0.18 -27.61
C GLU A 229 -28.10 0.57 -28.12
N LYS A 230 -28.28 1.45 -29.14
CA LYS A 230 -27.16 2.29 -29.62
C LYS A 230 -26.60 3.23 -28.56
N ILE A 231 -27.48 3.77 -27.71
CA ILE A 231 -27.07 4.63 -26.61
C ILE A 231 -26.30 3.79 -25.56
N VAL A 232 -26.75 2.56 -25.27
CA VAL A 232 -26.04 1.63 -24.38
C VAL A 232 -24.65 1.33 -24.93
N MET A 233 -24.50 1.05 -26.23
CA MET A 233 -23.18 0.83 -26.84
C MET A 233 -22.26 2.05 -26.68
N GLY A 234 -22.78 3.26 -26.85
CA GLY A 234 -22.03 4.49 -26.60
C GLY A 234 -21.61 4.64 -25.12
N LYS A 235 -22.52 4.31 -24.19
CA LYS A 235 -22.22 4.30 -22.77
C LYS A 235 -21.19 3.22 -22.36
N MET A 236 -21.16 2.08 -23.07
CA MET A 236 -20.12 1.06 -22.87
C MET A 236 -18.72 1.56 -23.21
N ASN A 237 -18.58 2.38 -24.27
CA ASN A 237 -17.29 3.02 -24.55
C ASN A 237 -16.87 3.95 -23.41
N LYS A 238 -17.82 4.66 -22.81
CA LYS A 238 -17.57 5.49 -21.63
C LYS A 238 -17.16 4.63 -20.42
N PHE A 239 -17.82 3.50 -20.20
CA PHE A 239 -17.44 2.55 -19.17
C PHE A 239 -15.97 2.12 -19.30
N TYR A 240 -15.52 1.77 -20.50
CA TYR A 240 -14.10 1.41 -20.72
C TYR A 240 -13.16 2.59 -20.45
N SER A 241 -13.50 3.81 -20.94
CA SER A 241 -12.67 4.99 -20.71
C SER A 241 -12.63 5.45 -19.24
N GLU A 242 -13.57 5.04 -18.42
CA GLU A 242 -13.58 5.34 -16.98
C GLU A 242 -12.91 4.24 -16.14
N ASN A 243 -13.03 2.96 -16.54
CA ASN A 243 -12.65 1.82 -15.71
C ASN A 243 -11.40 1.07 -16.19
N CYS A 244 -10.96 1.22 -17.44
CA CYS A 244 -9.83 0.50 -18.00
C CYS A 244 -8.64 1.44 -18.22
N LEU A 245 -7.54 1.19 -17.53
CA LEU A 245 -6.34 2.04 -17.54
C LEU A 245 -5.92 2.47 -18.97
N LEU A 246 -5.73 1.49 -19.85
CA LEU A 246 -5.22 1.78 -21.21
C LEU A 246 -6.19 2.57 -22.06
N GLN A 247 -7.50 2.53 -21.77
CA GLN A 247 -8.55 3.28 -22.43
C GLN A 247 -8.89 4.62 -21.76
N GLN A 248 -8.38 4.86 -20.53
CA GLN A 248 -8.55 6.15 -19.85
C GLN A 248 -7.87 7.27 -20.63
N GLU A 249 -8.46 8.47 -20.60
CA GLU A 249 -7.77 9.69 -21.01
C GLU A 249 -6.59 9.96 -20.07
N PHE A 250 -5.45 10.30 -20.66
CA PHE A 250 -4.22 10.53 -19.89
C PHE A 250 -4.35 11.81 -19.07
N VAL A 251 -4.19 11.71 -17.75
CA VAL A 251 -4.44 12.82 -16.81
C VAL A 251 -3.52 14.00 -16.97
N ARG A 252 -2.31 13.78 -17.50
CA ARG A 252 -1.36 14.86 -17.76
C ARG A 252 -1.52 15.42 -19.17
N GLY A 253 -2.64 16.14 -19.39
CA GLY A 253 -2.95 16.79 -20.65
C GLY A 253 -1.92 17.85 -21.08
N ASP A 254 -1.07 18.31 -20.16
CA ASP A 254 0.10 19.16 -20.42
C ASP A 254 1.23 18.42 -21.16
N VAL A 255 1.29 17.10 -21.04
CA VAL A 255 2.32 16.25 -21.64
C VAL A 255 1.81 15.57 -22.91
N PHE A 256 0.58 15.04 -22.88
CA PHE A 256 0.02 14.29 -23.99
C PHE A 256 -1.51 14.35 -23.98
N THR A 257 -2.14 14.49 -25.15
CA THR A 257 -3.59 14.42 -25.33
C THR A 257 -3.94 13.12 -26.03
N GLY A 258 -4.71 12.27 -25.36
CA GLY A 258 -5.14 10.96 -25.85
C GLY A 258 -5.24 9.95 -24.72
N THR A 259 -5.34 8.66 -25.04
CA THR A 259 -5.44 7.61 -24.05
C THR A 259 -4.08 7.23 -23.47
N VAL A 260 -4.07 6.55 -22.31
CA VAL A 260 -2.85 6.01 -21.71
C VAL A 260 -2.11 5.07 -22.67
N GLU A 261 -2.83 4.22 -23.41
CA GLU A 261 -2.25 3.35 -24.45
C GLU A 261 -1.51 4.14 -25.51
N GLN A 262 -2.15 5.21 -26.01
CA GLN A 262 -1.55 6.10 -27.01
C GLN A 262 -0.34 6.85 -26.46
N TYR A 263 -0.39 7.29 -25.20
CA TYR A 263 0.75 7.92 -24.52
C TYR A 263 1.95 6.98 -24.45
N ILE A 264 1.74 5.73 -24.00
CA ILE A 264 2.82 4.73 -23.92
C ILE A 264 3.45 4.49 -25.31
N ALA A 265 2.61 4.35 -26.35
CA ALA A 265 3.07 4.11 -27.71
C ALA A 265 3.85 5.31 -28.28
N ASP A 266 3.38 6.54 -28.06
CA ASP A 266 4.05 7.77 -28.50
C ASP A 266 5.39 7.96 -27.79
N ALA A 267 5.42 7.75 -26.46
CA ALA A 267 6.65 7.85 -25.67
C ALA A 267 7.68 6.80 -26.10
N ALA A 268 7.26 5.55 -26.31
CA ALA A 268 8.14 4.49 -26.78
C ALA A 268 8.77 4.81 -28.14
N LYS A 269 7.96 5.35 -29.06
CA LYS A 269 8.45 5.81 -30.38
C LYS A 269 9.47 6.94 -30.27
N LYS A 270 9.24 7.92 -29.40
CA LYS A 270 10.17 9.03 -29.14
C LYS A 270 11.49 8.56 -28.55
N LEU A 271 11.46 7.51 -27.72
CA LEU A 271 12.63 6.89 -27.11
C LEU A 271 13.39 5.94 -28.08
N GLY A 272 12.80 5.59 -29.23
CA GLY A 272 13.40 4.70 -30.21
C GLY A 272 13.32 3.22 -29.85
N GLY A 273 12.36 2.80 -29.07
CA GLY A 273 12.13 1.41 -28.66
C GLY A 273 10.66 1.06 -28.60
N LYS A 274 10.34 -0.01 -27.85
CA LYS A 274 8.97 -0.42 -27.60
C LYS A 274 8.72 -0.59 -26.11
N ILE A 275 7.63 -0.04 -25.63
CA ILE A 275 7.17 -0.18 -24.24
C ILE A 275 5.77 -0.80 -24.28
N THR A 276 5.58 -1.87 -23.52
CA THR A 276 4.27 -2.50 -23.35
C THR A 276 3.95 -2.54 -21.86
N PHE A 277 2.78 -2.05 -21.48
CA PHE A 277 2.26 -2.24 -20.14
C PHE A 277 1.95 -3.72 -19.91
N VAL A 278 2.44 -4.29 -18.81
CA VAL A 278 2.24 -5.70 -18.47
C VAL A 278 1.23 -5.83 -17.34
N ASP A 279 1.52 -5.18 -16.21
CA ASP A 279 0.69 -5.26 -15.00
C ASP A 279 1.00 -4.09 -14.06
N ALA A 280 0.17 -3.91 -13.05
CA ALA A 280 0.45 -2.98 -11.97
C ALA A 280 -0.19 -3.45 -10.66
N ILE A 281 0.32 -2.93 -9.57
CA ILE A 281 -0.24 -3.16 -8.24
C ILE A 281 -0.42 -1.80 -7.58
N ARG A 282 -1.60 -1.55 -7.05
CA ARG A 282 -1.93 -0.36 -6.27
C ARG A 282 -2.40 -0.76 -4.89
N PHE A 283 -1.73 -0.26 -3.86
CA PHE A 283 -2.20 -0.34 -2.49
C PHE A 283 -2.53 1.06 -1.98
N GLU A 284 -3.70 1.20 -1.39
CA GLU A 284 -4.04 2.36 -0.58
C GLU A 284 -4.04 1.95 0.90
N LYS A 285 -3.35 2.71 1.75
CA LYS A 285 -3.26 2.39 3.17
C LYS A 285 -4.65 2.32 3.79
N GLY A 286 -4.93 1.24 4.53
CA GLY A 286 -6.20 1.04 5.21
C GLY A 286 -7.39 0.74 4.31
N GLU A 287 -7.20 0.51 3.02
CA GLU A 287 -8.27 0.16 2.09
C GLU A 287 -9.03 -1.08 2.56
N GLY A 288 -10.37 -0.97 2.65
CA GLY A 288 -11.25 -2.05 3.12
C GLY A 288 -11.21 -2.30 4.65
N ILE A 289 -10.49 -1.49 5.42
CA ILE A 289 -10.54 -1.53 6.89
C ILE A 289 -11.59 -0.53 7.36
N GLU A 290 -12.60 -1.01 8.07
CA GLU A 290 -13.61 -0.14 8.68
C GLU A 290 -12.95 0.74 9.76
N LYS A 291 -12.92 2.04 9.50
CA LYS A 291 -12.49 3.03 10.50
C LYS A 291 -13.60 3.19 11.53
N LYS A 292 -13.27 3.11 12.82
CA LYS A 292 -14.20 3.58 13.85
C LYS A 292 -14.54 5.04 13.55
N GLN A 293 -15.81 5.32 13.31
CA GLN A 293 -16.29 6.70 13.34
C GLN A 293 -16.18 7.16 14.78
N GLU A 294 -15.14 7.92 15.09
CA GLU A 294 -15.04 8.63 16.36
C GLU A 294 -16.12 9.71 16.35
N ASN A 295 -17.23 9.45 17.03
CA ASN A 295 -18.24 10.46 17.25
C ASN A 295 -17.76 11.33 18.42
N PHE A 296 -16.93 12.31 18.09
CA PHE A 296 -16.31 13.25 19.04
C PHE A 296 -17.34 13.89 19.99
N ALA A 297 -18.57 14.09 19.52
CA ALA A 297 -19.67 14.59 20.33
C ALA A 297 -20.12 13.57 21.41
N GLU A 298 -20.12 12.28 21.12
CA GLU A 298 -20.44 11.23 22.10
C GLU A 298 -19.31 11.02 23.11
N GLU A 299 -18.06 11.14 22.69
CA GLU A 299 -16.90 11.05 23.61
C GLU A 299 -16.87 12.20 24.59
N ILE A 300 -17.08 13.44 24.11
CA ILE A 300 -17.23 14.61 24.99
C ILE A 300 -18.43 14.45 25.92
N ALA A 301 -19.57 13.97 25.43
CA ALA A 301 -20.74 13.71 26.24
C ALA A 301 -20.51 12.65 27.33
N LYS A 302 -19.68 11.64 27.07
CA LYS A 302 -19.28 10.63 28.07
C LYS A 302 -18.29 11.20 29.10
N MET A 303 -17.35 12.07 28.69
CA MET A 303 -16.41 12.73 29.59
C MET A 303 -17.07 13.74 30.53
N VAL A 304 -18.15 14.39 30.08
CA VAL A 304 -18.90 15.39 30.87
C VAL A 304 -19.88 14.72 31.85
N LYS A 305 -20.25 13.44 31.62
CA LYS A 305 -21.19 12.69 32.48
C LYS A 305 -20.50 11.74 33.50
N GLY A 306 -19.20 11.63 33.51
CA GLY A 306 -18.40 10.89 34.48
C GLY A 306 -17.65 11.84 35.44
#